data_2a09a7a3f37a6fc387697bc859540660
#
_entry.id   2a09a7a3f37a6fc387697bc859540660
#
_cell.length_a   1.000
_cell.length_b   1.000
_cell.length_c   1.000
_cell.angle_alpha   90.00
_cell.angle_beta   90.00
_cell.angle_gamma   90.00
#
_symmetry.space_group_name_H-M   'P 1'
#
loop_
_entity.id
_entity.type
_entity.pdbx_description
1 polymer ?
#
loop_
_entity_poly.entity_id
_entity_poly.type
_entity_poly.pdbx_seq_one_letter_code
_entity_poly.pdbx_strand_id
1 'polypeptide(L)'
;MDALNNVKDVRELLVRKPFYEVTPKGYMKHGIIDREFSENEDPCMPADVLYRNIKTQQDFLREFYPSGHRICDPQQYPDIWKKNHETGLWCVQKIQRTAFAFQQVIWTKHVLHVTGNDIQFELAEGTEEGSEEKLQELLTKYRKGWLMHDMEIRFFEAVSAYMKVADCAIVGYFDGDGKFGTRTLSFDRGDTLFPRYDPLTGELIAFARKYVDYDEEGEERIEWVEAWDKEKFYRFKKDLSGGTARNAIRKVASIFGASEYACVEEKRHGFPFIPVAYARNEDGPCWSAVQRNIEDYEEAFSYLCENNKAYAFPILTLTGEGDEIEIKGDTNGAAKTIMITDTDGKAAFLNGTDASNAFATQLNKSYDLIYELSFTVKPPELKSGDLPGVAIKLLYSPALEAAMNDAQRLQPFLDQLVRITKFGIGTENNCMASMVALPVNAWIESYIHQNDTELITNLATAVQNKFLSKQTASERNSKFSKNDEFTRIMREQKEEDQQDLLIDIQRQEAQVENNIEQEEALAKINNHQSGSDVNTGRGKRGRPRTVDTDHWGNRKDGSEQNWADWNSKH
;
A
#
# COMPACT_ATOMS: atom_id res chain seq x y z
N MET A 1 -11.26 -35.01 21.75
CA MET A 1 -11.06 -34.19 20.55
C MET A 1 -12.37 -33.61 20.06
N ASP A 2 -13.25 -33.30 20.96
CA ASP A 2 -14.58 -32.75 20.65
C ASP A 2 -14.67 -31.29 21.06
N ALA A 3 -13.63 -30.50 20.69
CA ALA A 3 -13.47 -29.14 21.23
C ALA A 3 -14.47 -28.12 20.67
N LEU A 4 -15.24 -28.48 19.66
CA LEU A 4 -16.20 -27.54 19.04
C LEU A 4 -17.63 -28.06 18.98
N ASN A 5 -17.89 -29.30 19.40
CA ASN A 5 -19.27 -29.81 19.57
C ASN A 5 -20.09 -29.07 20.65
N ASN A 6 -19.49 -28.09 21.32
CA ASN A 6 -20.11 -27.25 22.32
C ASN A 6 -19.79 -25.77 22.15
N VAL A 7 -20.00 -25.19 20.97
CA VAL A 7 -20.20 -23.73 20.87
C VAL A 7 -21.53 -23.37 21.51
N LYS A 8 -21.71 -23.77 22.78
CA LYS A 8 -22.87 -23.43 23.59
C LYS A 8 -22.75 -22.02 24.15
N ASP A 9 -21.53 -21.51 24.28
CA ASP A 9 -21.32 -20.16 24.78
C ASP A 9 -20.50 -19.34 23.78
N VAL A 10 -21.17 -18.45 23.05
CA VAL A 10 -20.58 -17.47 22.13
C VAL A 10 -19.52 -16.61 22.83
N ARG A 11 -19.61 -16.43 24.17
CA ARG A 11 -18.61 -15.65 24.94
C ARG A 11 -17.21 -16.27 24.88
N GLU A 12 -17.09 -17.58 24.75
CA GLU A 12 -15.79 -18.23 24.59
C GLU A 12 -15.15 -17.94 23.24
N LEU A 13 -15.96 -17.69 22.22
CA LEU A 13 -15.48 -17.27 20.89
C LEU A 13 -15.05 -15.81 20.87
N LEU A 14 -15.68 -14.95 21.67
CA LEU A 14 -15.43 -13.51 21.68
C LEU A 14 -14.25 -13.10 22.59
N VAL A 15 -13.24 -13.96 22.69
CA VAL A 15 -12.00 -13.65 23.42
C VAL A 15 -10.95 -13.17 22.42
N ARG A 16 -10.42 -11.96 22.67
CA ARG A 16 -9.41 -11.34 21.83
C ARG A 16 -8.21 -10.93 22.68
N LYS A 17 -7.01 -11.20 22.15
CA LYS A 17 -5.77 -10.67 22.73
C LYS A 17 -5.76 -9.15 22.56
N PRO A 18 -5.61 -8.35 23.64
CA PRO A 18 -5.56 -6.89 23.53
C PRO A 18 -4.29 -6.42 22.81
N PHE A 19 -4.34 -5.21 22.28
CA PHE A 19 -3.14 -4.47 21.88
C PHE A 19 -2.59 -3.76 23.12
N TYR A 20 -1.27 -3.67 23.22
CA TYR A 20 -0.61 -3.05 24.35
C TYR A 20 0.28 -1.92 23.90
N GLU A 21 0.14 -0.77 24.54
CA GLU A 21 1.14 0.27 24.55
C GLU A 21 2.02 0.12 25.78
N VAL A 22 3.32 0.07 25.59
CA VAL A 22 4.27 -0.03 26.71
C VAL A 22 4.67 1.38 27.13
N THR A 23 4.22 1.82 28.31
CA THR A 23 4.57 3.12 28.86
C THR A 23 5.28 2.94 30.20
N PRO A 24 6.26 3.83 30.54
CA PRO A 24 6.85 3.82 31.87
C PRO A 24 5.79 4.10 32.93
N LYS A 25 5.84 3.37 34.04
CA LYS A 25 4.96 3.59 35.20
C LYS A 25 5.25 4.97 35.80
N GLY A 26 4.24 5.78 35.99
CA GLY A 26 4.34 7.06 36.70
C GLY A 26 4.41 8.31 35.82
N TYR A 27 4.35 8.17 34.49
CA TYR A 27 4.17 9.34 33.62
C TYR A 27 2.70 9.68 33.47
N MET A 28 2.36 10.88 33.93
CA MET A 28 1.07 11.45 33.65
C MET A 28 1.11 12.43 32.50
N LYS A 29 -0.08 12.72 32.01
CA LYS A 29 -0.38 13.79 31.07
C LYS A 29 0.33 15.08 31.53
N HIS A 30 1.09 15.71 30.63
CA HIS A 30 1.80 16.98 30.87
C HIS A 30 3.06 16.95 31.76
N GLY A 31 3.72 15.80 31.89
CA GLY A 31 4.96 15.71 32.66
C GLY A 31 4.81 15.90 34.17
N ILE A 32 3.59 15.97 34.67
CA ILE A 32 3.31 16.02 36.10
C ILE A 32 3.15 14.58 36.60
N ILE A 33 3.97 14.21 37.57
CA ILE A 33 3.82 12.95 38.29
C ILE A 33 2.65 13.14 39.25
N ASP A 34 1.51 12.52 38.96
CA ASP A 34 0.28 12.63 39.74
C ASP A 34 0.16 11.48 40.77
N ARG A 35 1.28 11.02 41.25
CA ARG A 35 1.32 9.96 42.24
C ARG A 35 2.02 10.51 43.50
N GLU A 36 1.29 10.57 44.59
CA GLU A 36 1.92 10.63 45.90
C GLU A 36 2.64 9.29 46.12
N PHE A 37 3.97 9.32 46.14
CA PHE A 37 4.76 8.18 46.55
C PHE A 37 4.45 7.90 48.04
N SER A 38 4.09 6.67 48.37
CA SER A 38 4.05 6.28 49.75
C SER A 38 5.47 6.32 50.32
N GLU A 39 5.62 6.67 51.60
CA GLU A 39 6.92 6.82 52.27
C GLU A 39 7.83 5.57 52.14
N ASN A 40 7.31 4.44 51.70
CA ASN A 40 8.02 3.16 51.53
C ASN A 40 8.29 2.77 50.03
N GLU A 41 7.94 3.63 49.08
CA GLU A 41 8.24 3.36 47.66
C GLU A 41 9.53 4.07 47.24
N ASP A 42 10.51 3.27 46.81
CA ASP A 42 11.77 3.79 46.27
C ASP A 42 11.45 4.55 44.95
N PRO A 43 11.75 5.88 44.88
CA PRO A 43 11.52 6.68 43.66
C PRO A 43 12.38 6.22 42.46
N CYS A 44 13.42 5.42 42.71
CA CYS A 44 14.26 4.78 41.69
C CYS A 44 13.81 3.37 41.36
N MET A 45 12.51 3.13 41.21
CA MET A 45 12.03 1.82 40.73
C MET A 45 12.73 1.46 39.42
N PRO A 46 13.31 0.24 39.34
CA PRO A 46 13.98 -0.21 38.12
C PRO A 46 13.00 -0.20 36.94
N ALA A 47 13.54 0.05 35.77
CA ALA A 47 12.80 0.13 34.49
C ALA A 47 11.99 -1.14 34.12
N ASP A 48 12.03 -2.16 34.96
CA ASP A 48 11.36 -3.46 34.78
C ASP A 48 9.82 -3.39 34.90
N VAL A 49 9.29 -2.33 35.47
CA VAL A 49 7.84 -2.16 35.61
C VAL A 49 7.29 -1.27 34.51
N LEU A 50 7.35 -1.79 33.30
CA LEU A 50 6.64 -1.15 32.17
C LEU A 50 5.14 -1.38 32.33
N TYR A 51 4.37 -0.30 32.31
CA TYR A 51 2.92 -0.40 32.26
C TYR A 51 2.50 -0.74 30.85
N ARG A 52 1.72 -1.81 30.71
CA ARG A 52 1.04 -2.14 29.46
C ARG A 52 -0.35 -1.54 29.49
N ASN A 53 -0.51 -0.38 28.87
CA ASN A 53 -1.83 0.18 28.63
C ASN A 53 -2.52 -0.57 27.51
N ILE A 54 -3.78 -0.90 27.69
CA ILE A 54 -4.58 -1.51 26.64
C ILE A 54 -4.99 -0.43 25.65
N LYS A 55 -4.60 -0.59 24.38
CA LYS A 55 -5.12 0.18 23.25
C LYS A 55 -6.21 -0.63 22.54
N THR A 56 -7.22 0.06 22.10
CA THR A 56 -8.31 -0.49 21.29
C THR A 56 -8.18 -0.04 19.84
N GLN A 57 -8.83 -0.74 18.93
CA GLN A 57 -8.89 -0.32 17.53
C GLN A 57 -9.63 1.03 17.35
N GLN A 58 -10.51 1.36 18.30
CA GLN A 58 -11.14 2.68 18.33
C GLN A 58 -10.12 3.79 18.59
N ASP A 59 -9.10 3.52 19.42
CA ASP A 59 -8.03 4.50 19.67
C ASP A 59 -7.18 4.68 18.42
N PHE A 60 -6.91 3.61 17.66
CA PHE A 60 -6.22 3.71 16.36
C PHE A 60 -6.99 4.55 15.35
N LEU A 61 -8.31 4.42 15.29
CA LEU A 61 -9.13 5.29 14.44
C LEU A 61 -9.13 6.75 14.91
N ARG A 62 -9.08 7.00 16.22
CA ARG A 62 -8.93 8.36 16.74
C ARG A 62 -7.59 8.99 16.36
N GLU A 63 -6.52 8.21 16.42
CA GLU A 63 -5.19 8.64 15.98
C GLU A 63 -5.13 8.89 14.46
N PHE A 64 -5.89 8.14 13.66
CA PHE A 64 -5.90 8.27 12.21
C PHE A 64 -6.57 9.55 11.72
N TYR A 65 -7.63 10.00 12.39
CA TYR A 65 -8.39 11.19 12.03
C TYR A 65 -7.96 12.41 12.85
N PRO A 66 -7.48 13.50 12.22
CA PRO A 66 -6.99 14.68 12.93
C PRO A 66 -7.96 15.25 13.96
N SER A 67 -9.27 15.19 13.67
CA SER A 67 -10.31 15.63 14.62
C SER A 67 -10.39 14.81 15.92
N GLY A 68 -9.86 13.59 15.90
CA GLY A 68 -9.82 12.69 17.04
C GLY A 68 -8.51 12.77 17.85
N HIS A 69 -7.52 13.56 17.39
CA HIS A 69 -6.23 13.66 18.03
C HIS A 69 -6.33 14.23 19.44
N ARG A 70 -5.39 13.84 20.28
CA ARG A 70 -5.33 14.22 21.68
C ARG A 70 -5.32 15.74 21.88
N ILE A 71 -4.63 16.49 21.03
CA ILE A 71 -4.57 17.95 21.08
C ILE A 71 -5.96 18.59 20.92
N CYS A 72 -6.87 17.94 20.18
CA CYS A 72 -8.23 18.42 19.96
C CYS A 72 -9.19 18.15 21.12
N ASP A 73 -8.79 17.34 22.11
CA ASP A 73 -9.63 16.98 23.27
C ASP A 73 -9.65 18.12 24.29
N PRO A 74 -10.80 18.80 24.52
CA PRO A 74 -10.89 19.87 25.50
C PRO A 74 -10.68 19.42 26.96
N GLN A 75 -10.80 18.13 27.25
CA GLN A 75 -10.56 17.60 28.59
C GLN A 75 -9.06 17.51 28.89
N GLN A 76 -8.25 17.24 27.87
CA GLN A 76 -6.80 17.15 28.01
C GLN A 76 -6.12 18.51 27.85
N TYR A 77 -6.63 19.33 26.95
CA TYR A 77 -6.15 20.68 26.66
C TYR A 77 -7.30 21.68 26.85
N PRO A 78 -7.64 22.05 28.12
CA PRO A 78 -8.77 22.92 28.39
C PRO A 78 -8.49 24.36 27.93
N ASP A 79 -9.53 25.07 27.54
CA ASP A 79 -9.45 26.50 27.25
C ASP A 79 -9.14 27.28 28.53
N ILE A 80 -8.49 28.42 28.37
CA ILE A 80 -8.05 29.26 29.52
C ILE A 80 -9.20 30.15 29.96
N TRP A 81 -9.62 29.99 31.20
CA TRP A 81 -10.60 30.88 31.82
C TRP A 81 -9.89 32.10 32.44
N LYS A 82 -10.23 33.31 31.99
CA LYS A 82 -9.70 34.55 32.50
C LYS A 82 -10.84 35.41 33.01
N LYS A 83 -10.64 36.03 34.17
CA LYS A 83 -11.57 37.04 34.70
C LYS A 83 -11.20 38.40 34.10
N ASN A 84 -12.14 39.03 33.42
CA ASN A 84 -11.96 40.38 32.95
C ASN A 84 -11.95 41.33 34.19
N HIS A 85 -10.87 42.06 34.39
CA HIS A 85 -10.70 42.92 35.54
C HIS A 85 -11.65 44.12 35.53
N GLU A 86 -12.08 44.60 34.36
CA GLU A 86 -12.96 45.76 34.24
C GLU A 86 -14.44 45.38 34.46
N THR A 87 -14.88 44.27 33.89
CA THR A 87 -16.28 43.86 33.96
C THR A 87 -16.58 42.85 35.06
N GLY A 88 -15.55 42.24 35.66
CA GLY A 88 -15.68 41.19 36.66
C GLY A 88 -16.20 39.86 36.11
N LEU A 89 -16.45 39.78 34.82
CA LEU A 89 -17.00 38.60 34.15
C LEU A 89 -15.88 37.63 33.76
N TRP A 90 -16.22 36.31 33.77
CA TRP A 90 -15.34 35.28 33.27
C TRP A 90 -15.43 35.21 31.74
N CYS A 91 -14.28 35.25 31.09
CA CYS A 91 -14.12 35.08 29.64
C CYS A 91 -13.34 33.81 29.36
N VAL A 92 -13.74 33.07 28.34
CA VAL A 92 -13.02 31.89 27.86
C VAL A 92 -12.08 32.31 26.73
N GLN A 93 -10.79 32.17 26.94
CA GLN A 93 -9.80 32.29 25.89
C GLN A 93 -9.59 30.93 25.27
N LYS A 94 -10.07 30.73 24.03
CA LYS A 94 -9.83 29.51 23.28
C LYS A 94 -8.36 29.41 22.92
N ILE A 95 -7.73 28.30 23.26
CA ILE A 95 -6.36 27.99 22.83
C ILE A 95 -6.35 27.44 21.41
N GLN A 96 -5.26 27.66 20.69
CA GLN A 96 -5.05 27.08 19.36
C GLN A 96 -4.76 25.60 19.53
N ARG A 97 -5.52 24.78 18.80
CA ARG A 97 -5.33 23.33 18.71
C ARG A 97 -5.17 22.97 17.25
N THR A 98 -3.98 22.52 16.87
CA THR A 98 -3.68 22.19 15.48
C THR A 98 -3.26 20.75 15.41
N ALA A 99 -4.07 19.95 14.71
CA ALA A 99 -3.79 18.55 14.42
C ALA A 99 -3.37 18.38 12.95
N PHE A 100 -2.48 17.45 12.68
CA PHE A 100 -1.94 17.17 11.38
C PHE A 100 -2.25 15.74 10.94
N ALA A 101 -2.42 15.52 9.64
CA ALA A 101 -2.73 14.21 9.07
C ALA A 101 -1.48 13.35 8.77
N PHE A 102 -0.46 13.36 9.65
CA PHE A 102 0.75 12.56 9.46
C PHE A 102 0.47 11.07 9.35
N GLN A 103 -0.42 10.55 10.20
CA GLN A 103 -0.82 9.14 10.20
C GLN A 103 -1.40 8.73 8.84
N GLN A 104 -2.20 9.59 8.21
CA GLN A 104 -2.78 9.32 6.90
C GLN A 104 -1.72 9.30 5.80
N VAL A 105 -0.72 10.20 5.88
CA VAL A 105 0.40 10.23 4.94
C VAL A 105 1.27 8.98 5.07
N ILE A 106 1.64 8.61 6.29
CA ILE A 106 2.41 7.40 6.59
C ILE A 106 1.66 6.17 6.08
N TRP A 107 0.39 6.01 6.47
CA TRP A 107 -0.46 4.91 6.05
C TRP A 107 -0.54 4.79 4.52
N THR A 108 -0.79 5.90 3.81
CA THR A 108 -0.89 5.90 2.34
C THR A 108 0.40 5.39 1.70
N LYS A 109 1.57 5.81 2.23
CA LYS A 109 2.87 5.39 1.70
C LYS A 109 3.16 3.92 1.98
N HIS A 110 2.94 3.45 3.21
CA HIS A 110 3.15 2.05 3.58
C HIS A 110 2.25 1.10 2.78
N VAL A 111 0.95 1.42 2.67
CA VAL A 111 0.02 0.64 1.84
C VAL A 111 0.48 0.58 0.39
N LEU A 112 0.87 1.74 -0.19
CA LEU A 112 1.32 1.80 -1.57
C LEU A 112 2.59 0.96 -1.82
N HIS A 113 3.54 0.97 -0.89
CA HIS A 113 4.77 0.18 -1.03
C HIS A 113 4.52 -1.34 -1.00
N VAL A 114 3.47 -1.80 -0.31
CA VAL A 114 3.10 -3.22 -0.24
C VAL A 114 2.17 -3.64 -1.37
N THR A 115 1.24 -2.78 -1.79
CA THR A 115 0.15 -3.14 -2.73
C THR A 115 0.23 -2.45 -4.08
N GLY A 116 1.30 -1.71 -4.34
CA GLY A 116 1.44 -0.95 -5.59
C GLY A 116 1.80 -1.80 -6.82
N ASN A 117 2.27 -3.02 -6.60
CA ASN A 117 2.45 -4.05 -7.62
C ASN A 117 1.43 -5.16 -7.41
N ASP A 118 1.03 -5.82 -8.50
CA ASP A 118 0.18 -7.00 -8.44
C ASP A 118 0.92 -8.17 -7.77
N ILE A 119 0.18 -9.06 -7.11
CA ILE A 119 0.74 -10.26 -6.50
C ILE A 119 1.33 -11.16 -7.58
N GLN A 120 2.56 -11.60 -7.35
CA GLN A 120 3.28 -12.47 -8.26
C GLN A 120 2.97 -13.94 -7.95
N PHE A 121 2.81 -14.72 -9.01
CA PHE A 121 2.55 -16.16 -8.92
C PHE A 121 3.51 -16.92 -9.83
N GLU A 122 4.18 -17.94 -9.30
CA GLU A 122 5.03 -18.86 -10.06
C GLU A 122 4.72 -20.31 -9.67
N LEU A 123 5.10 -21.24 -10.54
CA LEU A 123 5.10 -22.65 -10.19
C LEU A 123 6.29 -22.93 -9.27
N ALA A 124 6.06 -23.66 -8.20
CA ALA A 124 7.15 -24.08 -7.32
C ALA A 124 8.13 -24.99 -8.08
N GLU A 125 9.43 -24.81 -7.83
CA GLU A 125 10.49 -25.60 -8.44
C GLU A 125 10.37 -27.09 -8.06
N GLY A 126 10.72 -28.00 -8.99
CA GLY A 126 10.75 -29.45 -8.76
C GLY A 126 9.63 -30.24 -9.43
N THR A 127 8.95 -29.66 -10.40
CA THR A 127 7.92 -30.33 -11.19
C THR A 127 8.57 -31.24 -12.25
N GLU A 128 8.06 -32.49 -12.38
CA GLU A 128 8.55 -33.46 -13.35
C GLU A 128 8.44 -32.93 -14.79
N GLU A 129 9.51 -33.07 -15.58
CA GLU A 129 9.54 -32.77 -17.01
C GLU A 129 8.42 -33.51 -17.75
N GLY A 130 7.55 -32.81 -18.47
CA GLY A 130 6.39 -33.34 -19.21
C GLY A 130 5.03 -33.00 -18.61
N SER A 131 4.95 -32.48 -17.38
CA SER A 131 3.72 -31.98 -16.76
C SER A 131 3.62 -30.45 -16.83
N GLU A 132 4.70 -29.79 -17.24
CA GLU A 132 4.90 -28.34 -17.12
C GLU A 132 3.88 -27.53 -17.94
N GLU A 133 3.57 -27.93 -19.18
CA GLU A 133 2.58 -27.24 -20.02
C GLU A 133 1.17 -27.24 -19.39
N LYS A 134 0.76 -28.38 -18.82
CA LYS A 134 -0.55 -28.49 -18.17
C LYS A 134 -0.61 -27.66 -16.87
N LEU A 135 0.48 -27.59 -16.14
CA LEU A 135 0.57 -26.78 -14.92
C LEU A 135 0.59 -25.29 -15.24
N GLN A 136 1.26 -24.86 -16.31
CA GLN A 136 1.21 -23.50 -16.82
C GLN A 136 -0.21 -23.11 -17.29
N GLU A 137 -0.92 -24.01 -17.95
CA GLU A 137 -2.32 -23.78 -18.33
C GLU A 137 -3.22 -23.61 -17.08
N LEU A 138 -3.03 -24.44 -16.05
CA LEU A 138 -3.75 -24.33 -14.80
C LEU A 138 -3.39 -23.05 -14.04
N LEU A 139 -2.12 -22.64 -14.01
CA LEU A 139 -1.68 -21.39 -13.42
C LEU A 139 -2.31 -20.20 -14.14
N THR A 140 -2.37 -20.23 -15.46
CA THR A 140 -3.03 -19.19 -16.26
C THR A 140 -4.53 -19.11 -15.94
N LYS A 141 -5.20 -20.26 -15.80
CA LYS A 141 -6.61 -20.32 -15.37
C LYS A 141 -6.79 -19.77 -13.96
N TYR A 142 -5.87 -20.07 -13.04
CA TYR A 142 -5.88 -19.56 -11.68
C TYR A 142 -5.73 -18.04 -11.66
N ARG A 143 -4.71 -17.49 -12.35
CA ARG A 143 -4.49 -16.03 -12.48
C ARG A 143 -5.73 -15.32 -13.04
N LYS A 144 -6.36 -15.91 -14.06
CA LYS A 144 -7.60 -15.38 -14.63
C LYS A 144 -8.75 -15.40 -13.62
N GLY A 145 -8.91 -16.50 -12.87
CA GLY A 145 -9.89 -16.58 -11.78
C GLY A 145 -9.62 -15.54 -10.68
N TRP A 146 -8.35 -15.36 -10.28
CA TRP A 146 -7.94 -14.34 -9.33
C TRP A 146 -8.39 -12.94 -9.74
N LEU A 147 -8.17 -12.57 -11.01
CA LEU A 147 -8.60 -11.27 -11.55
C LEU A 147 -10.13 -11.17 -11.65
N MET A 148 -10.83 -12.23 -12.05
CA MET A 148 -12.29 -12.24 -12.17
C MET A 148 -13.02 -12.06 -10.84
N HIS A 149 -12.38 -12.45 -9.72
CA HIS A 149 -12.92 -12.29 -8.38
C HIS A 149 -12.40 -11.04 -7.65
N ASP A 150 -11.76 -10.11 -8.39
CA ASP A 150 -11.23 -8.84 -7.87
C ASP A 150 -10.30 -9.03 -6.65
N MET A 151 -9.50 -10.11 -6.65
CA MET A 151 -8.68 -10.48 -5.49
C MET A 151 -7.59 -9.46 -5.17
N GLU A 152 -7.07 -8.74 -6.16
CA GLU A 152 -6.13 -7.62 -5.95
C GLU A 152 -6.77 -6.51 -5.13
N ILE A 153 -8.02 -6.16 -5.45
CA ILE A 153 -8.79 -5.15 -4.70
C ILE A 153 -9.04 -5.64 -3.28
N ARG A 154 -9.41 -6.92 -3.09
CA ARG A 154 -9.62 -7.49 -1.76
C ARG A 154 -8.35 -7.52 -0.93
N PHE A 155 -7.22 -7.83 -1.57
CA PHE A 155 -5.92 -7.79 -0.91
C PHE A 155 -5.54 -6.36 -0.51
N PHE A 156 -5.70 -5.38 -1.41
CA PHE A 156 -5.50 -3.97 -1.09
C PHE A 156 -6.36 -3.51 0.10
N GLU A 157 -7.65 -3.85 0.11
CA GLU A 157 -8.56 -3.54 1.21
C GLU A 157 -8.08 -4.14 2.54
N ALA A 158 -7.63 -5.40 2.52
CA ALA A 158 -7.14 -6.10 3.69
C ALA A 158 -5.84 -5.48 4.22
N VAL A 159 -4.86 -5.21 3.35
CA VAL A 159 -3.60 -4.55 3.73
C VAL A 159 -3.86 -3.14 4.26
N SER A 160 -4.78 -2.39 3.63
CA SER A 160 -5.19 -1.07 4.09
C SER A 160 -5.72 -1.09 5.52
N ALA A 161 -6.54 -2.08 5.85
CA ALA A 161 -7.06 -2.28 7.20
C ALA A 161 -5.96 -2.77 8.17
N TYR A 162 -5.12 -3.72 7.75
CA TYR A 162 -3.99 -4.21 8.54
C TYR A 162 -3.05 -3.08 8.98
N MET A 163 -2.74 -2.16 8.07
CA MET A 163 -1.89 -0.99 8.35
C MET A 163 -2.58 0.09 9.20
N LYS A 164 -3.91 0.16 9.18
CA LYS A 164 -4.70 1.19 9.87
C LYS A 164 -5.19 0.76 11.24
N VAL A 165 -5.81 -0.41 11.33
CA VAL A 165 -6.47 -0.91 12.54
C VAL A 165 -5.81 -2.18 13.10
N ALA A 166 -4.66 -2.51 12.55
CA ALA A 166 -3.77 -3.59 12.99
C ALA A 166 -4.33 -5.01 12.86
N ASP A 167 -5.48 -5.21 12.21
CA ASP A 167 -5.92 -6.54 11.78
C ASP A 167 -6.86 -6.48 10.59
N CYS A 168 -6.96 -7.60 9.89
CA CYS A 168 -7.87 -7.79 8.78
C CYS A 168 -8.17 -9.28 8.58
N ALA A 169 -9.25 -9.57 7.88
CA ALA A 169 -9.54 -10.91 7.40
C ALA A 169 -10.19 -10.87 6.02
N ILE A 170 -9.96 -11.93 5.22
CA ILE A 170 -10.74 -12.22 4.03
C ILE A 170 -11.40 -13.57 4.22
N VAL A 171 -12.70 -13.62 4.02
CA VAL A 171 -13.51 -14.83 4.13
C VAL A 171 -13.95 -15.26 2.74
N GLY A 172 -13.72 -16.53 2.40
CA GLY A 172 -14.28 -17.17 1.22
C GLY A 172 -15.65 -17.79 1.51
N TYR A 173 -16.58 -17.69 0.59
CA TYR A 173 -17.91 -18.28 0.69
C TYR A 173 -18.41 -18.78 -0.67
N PHE A 174 -19.40 -19.65 -0.65
CA PHE A 174 -20.19 -19.98 -1.82
C PHE A 174 -21.59 -19.40 -1.66
N ASP A 175 -22.07 -18.76 -2.71
CA ASP A 175 -23.44 -18.26 -2.75
C ASP A 175 -24.47 -19.39 -2.94
N GLY A 176 -25.78 -19.03 -3.01
CA GLY A 176 -26.85 -20.00 -3.23
C GLY A 176 -26.76 -20.76 -4.56
N ASP A 177 -26.08 -20.19 -5.55
CA ASP A 177 -25.86 -20.76 -6.88
C ASP A 177 -24.54 -21.55 -6.98
N GLY A 178 -23.79 -21.64 -5.88
CA GLY A 178 -22.49 -22.33 -5.82
C GLY A 178 -21.32 -21.54 -6.41
N LYS A 179 -21.50 -20.24 -6.68
CA LYS A 179 -20.40 -19.38 -7.11
C LYS A 179 -19.53 -19.00 -5.94
N PHE A 180 -18.23 -19.00 -6.20
CA PHE A 180 -17.24 -18.55 -5.24
C PHE A 180 -17.27 -17.03 -5.09
N GLY A 181 -17.15 -16.55 -3.86
CA GLY A 181 -17.02 -15.14 -3.55
C GLY A 181 -16.10 -14.92 -2.36
N THR A 182 -15.59 -13.71 -2.22
CA THR A 182 -14.76 -13.30 -1.08
C THR A 182 -15.27 -12.00 -0.47
N ARG A 183 -15.05 -11.84 0.83
CA ARG A 183 -15.43 -10.65 1.58
C ARG A 183 -14.31 -10.23 2.51
N THR A 184 -13.92 -8.96 2.44
CA THR A 184 -12.95 -8.36 3.37
C THR A 184 -13.67 -7.90 4.64
N LEU A 185 -13.12 -8.24 5.80
CA LEU A 185 -13.61 -7.92 7.13
C LEU A 185 -12.56 -7.12 7.89
N SER A 186 -12.96 -6.02 8.52
CA SER A 186 -12.06 -5.19 9.31
C SER A 186 -12.82 -4.25 10.24
N PHE A 187 -12.13 -3.75 11.26
CA PHE A 187 -12.73 -2.88 12.28
C PHE A 187 -13.22 -1.54 11.71
N ASP A 188 -12.55 -0.96 10.75
CA ASP A 188 -12.94 0.29 10.09
C ASP A 188 -14.19 0.13 9.19
N ARG A 189 -14.59 -1.13 8.89
CA ARG A 189 -15.84 -1.48 8.22
C ARG A 189 -16.95 -1.91 9.20
N GLY A 190 -16.67 -1.84 10.50
CA GLY A 190 -17.62 -2.18 11.55
C GLY A 190 -17.51 -3.61 12.07
N ASP A 191 -16.54 -4.41 11.62
CA ASP A 191 -16.35 -5.78 12.03
C ASP A 191 -15.29 -5.89 13.14
N THR A 192 -15.60 -6.49 14.27
CA THR A 192 -14.62 -6.88 15.28
C THR A 192 -14.27 -8.34 15.10
N LEU A 193 -12.97 -8.65 14.95
CA LEU A 193 -12.47 -9.97 14.58
C LEU A 193 -11.95 -10.74 15.79
N PHE A 194 -12.27 -12.04 15.85
CA PHE A 194 -11.91 -12.94 16.95
C PHE A 194 -11.33 -14.24 16.41
N PRO A 195 -10.02 -14.29 16.11
CA PRO A 195 -9.35 -15.53 15.75
C PRO A 195 -9.09 -16.39 16.99
N ARG A 196 -9.27 -17.69 16.87
CA ARG A 196 -8.93 -18.67 17.91
C ARG A 196 -7.95 -19.68 17.36
N TYR A 197 -6.77 -19.71 17.93
CA TYR A 197 -5.69 -20.62 17.54
C TYR A 197 -5.53 -21.75 18.53
N ASP A 198 -5.09 -22.90 18.04
CA ASP A 198 -4.59 -23.97 18.89
C ASP A 198 -3.27 -23.52 19.52
N PRO A 199 -3.17 -23.53 20.86
CA PRO A 199 -1.95 -23.08 21.53
C PRO A 199 -0.73 -24.00 21.29
N LEU A 200 -0.93 -25.23 20.83
CA LEU A 200 0.15 -26.18 20.55
C LEU A 200 0.63 -26.12 19.10
N THR A 201 -0.30 -26.08 18.16
CA THR A 201 0.02 -26.14 16.71
C THR A 201 0.08 -24.75 16.07
N GLY A 202 -0.53 -23.74 16.68
CA GLY A 202 -0.69 -22.42 16.09
C GLY A 202 -1.70 -22.37 14.92
N GLU A 203 -2.43 -23.48 14.69
CA GLU A 203 -3.44 -23.52 13.63
C GLU A 203 -4.72 -22.79 14.05
N LEU A 204 -5.39 -22.15 13.09
CA LEU A 204 -6.69 -21.52 13.29
C LEU A 204 -7.75 -22.60 13.45
N ILE A 205 -8.34 -22.72 14.67
CA ILE A 205 -9.37 -23.71 15.00
C ILE A 205 -10.79 -23.16 14.93
N ALA A 206 -10.96 -21.85 15.09
CA ALA A 206 -12.22 -21.15 14.89
C ALA A 206 -11.94 -19.67 14.59
N PHE A 207 -12.86 -19.05 13.87
CA PHE A 207 -12.85 -17.62 13.62
C PHE A 207 -14.25 -17.06 13.83
N ALA A 208 -14.35 -15.90 14.48
CA ALA A 208 -15.62 -15.21 14.60
C ALA A 208 -15.47 -13.72 14.27
N ARG A 209 -16.54 -13.13 13.76
CA ARG A 209 -16.70 -11.68 13.62
C ARG A 209 -17.94 -11.20 14.34
N LYS A 210 -17.87 -10.02 14.88
CA LYS A 210 -18.99 -9.33 15.51
C LYS A 210 -19.23 -7.99 14.81
N TYR A 211 -20.48 -7.72 14.49
CA TYR A 211 -20.90 -6.45 13.89
C TYR A 211 -22.29 -6.06 14.37
N VAL A 212 -22.64 -4.81 14.20
CA VAL A 212 -23.95 -4.26 14.55
C VAL A 212 -24.66 -3.83 13.27
N ASP A 213 -25.90 -4.28 13.13
CA ASP A 213 -26.76 -3.91 12.03
C ASP A 213 -28.11 -3.46 12.59
N TYR A 214 -28.95 -2.90 11.73
CA TYR A 214 -30.31 -2.56 12.06
C TYR A 214 -31.24 -3.64 11.53
N ASP A 215 -32.42 -3.75 12.13
CA ASP A 215 -33.46 -4.62 11.59
C ASP A 215 -34.00 -4.11 10.25
N GLU A 216 -34.86 -4.89 9.60
CA GLU A 216 -35.44 -4.55 8.30
C GLU A 216 -36.25 -3.24 8.33
N GLU A 217 -36.75 -2.84 9.50
CA GLU A 217 -37.52 -1.62 9.73
C GLU A 217 -36.61 -0.43 10.10
N GLY A 218 -35.34 -0.67 10.39
CA GLY A 218 -34.33 0.34 10.75
C GLY A 218 -34.46 0.89 12.17
N GLU A 219 -35.32 0.32 12.99
CA GLU A 219 -35.61 0.81 14.35
C GLU A 219 -34.78 0.12 15.44
N GLU A 220 -34.49 -1.17 15.29
CA GLU A 220 -33.77 -1.95 16.31
C GLU A 220 -32.32 -2.23 15.93
N ARG A 221 -31.41 -1.97 16.86
CA ARG A 221 -29.99 -2.34 16.73
C ARG A 221 -29.79 -3.78 17.13
N ILE A 222 -29.24 -4.56 16.23
CA ILE A 222 -28.98 -5.98 16.41
C ILE A 222 -27.47 -6.21 16.38
N GLU A 223 -26.93 -6.87 17.39
CA GLU A 223 -25.56 -7.36 17.38
C GLU A 223 -25.53 -8.77 16.80
N TRP A 224 -24.80 -8.91 15.71
CA TRP A 224 -24.60 -10.18 15.04
C TRP A 224 -23.22 -10.74 15.35
N VAL A 225 -23.15 -12.04 15.53
CA VAL A 225 -21.90 -12.79 15.59
C VAL A 225 -21.96 -13.89 14.55
N GLU A 226 -21.02 -13.87 13.63
CA GLU A 226 -20.81 -14.94 12.66
C GLU A 226 -19.54 -15.70 13.04
N ALA A 227 -19.60 -17.02 13.02
CA ALA A 227 -18.49 -17.88 13.40
C ALA A 227 -18.30 -19.01 12.39
N TRP A 228 -17.04 -19.35 12.16
CA TRP A 228 -16.61 -20.45 11.29
C TRP A 228 -15.76 -21.42 12.10
N ASP A 229 -16.12 -22.68 12.01
CA ASP A 229 -15.24 -23.78 12.39
C ASP A 229 -14.73 -24.51 11.13
N LYS A 230 -14.16 -25.69 11.29
CA LYS A 230 -13.60 -26.46 10.17
C LYS A 230 -14.64 -26.89 9.12
N GLU A 231 -15.91 -27.07 9.53
CA GLU A 231 -16.96 -27.63 8.67
C GLU A 231 -18.18 -26.72 8.52
N LYS A 232 -18.47 -25.92 9.55
CA LYS A 232 -19.75 -25.24 9.68
C LYS A 232 -19.57 -23.72 9.86
N PHE A 233 -20.59 -23.04 9.40
CA PHE A 233 -20.85 -21.63 9.63
C PHE A 233 -22.02 -21.49 10.59
N TYR A 234 -21.88 -20.57 11.54
CA TYR A 234 -22.90 -20.24 12.53
C TYR A 234 -23.18 -18.75 12.51
N ARG A 235 -24.45 -18.38 12.65
CA ARG A 235 -24.88 -17.00 12.81
C ARG A 235 -25.72 -16.83 14.05
N PHE A 236 -25.29 -15.96 14.93
CA PHE A 236 -25.94 -15.67 16.20
C PHE A 236 -26.46 -14.24 16.21
N LYS A 237 -27.60 -14.04 16.87
CA LYS A 237 -28.27 -12.74 17.03
C LYS A 237 -28.37 -12.39 18.51
N LYS A 238 -28.05 -11.13 18.84
CA LYS A 238 -28.32 -10.49 20.11
C LYS A 238 -29.02 -9.17 19.87
N ASP A 239 -30.19 -9.03 20.42
CA ASP A 239 -30.98 -7.82 20.29
C ASP A 239 -30.51 -6.78 21.32
N LEU A 240 -30.15 -5.58 20.86
CA LEU A 240 -29.64 -4.48 21.67
C LEU A 240 -30.71 -3.47 22.08
N SER A 241 -31.90 -3.54 21.51
CA SER A 241 -32.99 -2.56 21.64
C SER A 241 -33.81 -2.69 22.93
N GLY A 242 -33.39 -3.58 23.84
CA GLY A 242 -34.11 -3.78 25.11
C GLY A 242 -33.91 -2.63 26.08
N GLY A 243 -35.01 -1.99 26.50
CA GLY A 243 -34.98 -1.02 27.58
C GLY A 243 -34.43 -1.60 28.89
N THR A 244 -34.17 -0.74 29.89
CA THR A 244 -33.48 -1.05 31.15
C THR A 244 -34.02 -2.30 31.86
N ALA A 245 -35.34 -2.57 31.78
CA ALA A 245 -35.99 -3.73 32.37
C ALA A 245 -35.64 -5.05 31.65
N ARG A 246 -35.57 -5.08 30.30
CA ARG A 246 -35.15 -6.26 29.51
C ARG A 246 -33.68 -6.58 29.75
N ASN A 247 -32.83 -5.55 29.86
CA ASN A 247 -31.40 -5.72 30.15
C ASN A 247 -31.18 -6.28 31.58
N ALA A 248 -32.01 -5.91 32.54
CA ALA A 248 -31.96 -6.45 33.89
C ALA A 248 -32.36 -7.96 33.90
N ILE A 249 -33.42 -8.35 33.18
CA ILE A 249 -33.86 -9.74 33.04
C ILE A 249 -32.80 -10.57 32.33
N ARG A 250 -32.15 -10.03 31.26
CA ARG A 250 -31.03 -10.71 30.57
C ARG A 250 -29.80 -10.90 31.46
N LYS A 251 -29.44 -9.87 32.26
CA LYS A 251 -28.38 -10.03 33.28
C LYS A 251 -28.66 -11.12 34.27
N VAL A 252 -29.90 -11.22 34.74
CA VAL A 252 -30.31 -12.28 35.64
C VAL A 252 -30.28 -13.64 34.93
N ALA A 253 -30.80 -13.75 33.71
CA ALA A 253 -30.73 -14.97 32.92
C ALA A 253 -29.30 -15.44 32.62
N SER A 254 -28.36 -14.50 32.39
CA SER A 254 -26.94 -14.82 32.18
C SER A 254 -26.24 -15.35 33.43
N ILE A 255 -26.69 -14.97 34.63
CA ILE A 255 -26.22 -15.52 35.92
C ILE A 255 -26.61 -16.98 36.01
N PHE A 256 -27.73 -17.39 35.41
CA PHE A 256 -28.21 -18.78 35.36
C PHE A 256 -27.73 -19.57 34.14
N GLY A 257 -26.71 -19.08 33.40
CA GLY A 257 -26.06 -19.79 32.30
C GLY A 257 -26.80 -19.71 30.94
N ALA A 258 -27.83 -18.88 30.82
CA ALA A 258 -28.49 -18.65 29.54
C ALA A 258 -27.58 -17.80 28.61
N SER A 259 -27.36 -18.26 27.38
CA SER A 259 -26.62 -17.51 26.37
C SER A 259 -27.38 -16.23 25.99
N GLU A 260 -26.70 -15.09 25.96
CA GLU A 260 -27.27 -13.83 25.48
C GLU A 260 -27.50 -13.82 23.96
N TYR A 261 -26.93 -14.77 23.24
CA TYR A 261 -26.98 -14.91 21.81
C TYR A 261 -27.85 -16.10 21.42
N ALA A 262 -28.76 -15.89 20.49
CA ALA A 262 -29.57 -16.94 19.88
C ALA A 262 -28.94 -17.37 18.55
N CYS A 263 -28.75 -18.67 18.35
CA CYS A 263 -28.33 -19.21 17.05
C CYS A 263 -29.50 -19.10 16.07
N VAL A 264 -29.30 -18.38 14.98
CA VAL A 264 -30.31 -18.17 13.93
C VAL A 264 -30.06 -19.08 12.75
N GLU A 265 -28.79 -19.33 12.43
CA GLU A 265 -28.40 -20.09 11.25
C GLU A 265 -27.21 -20.99 11.58
N GLU A 266 -27.29 -22.24 11.14
CA GLU A 266 -26.19 -23.22 11.15
C GLU A 266 -26.18 -23.93 9.80
N LYS A 267 -25.08 -23.83 9.06
CA LYS A 267 -24.92 -24.49 7.76
C LYS A 267 -23.49 -24.92 7.50
N ARG A 268 -23.31 -25.90 6.61
CA ARG A 268 -21.97 -26.22 6.12
C ARG A 268 -21.51 -25.16 5.14
N HIS A 269 -20.25 -24.69 5.28
CA HIS A 269 -19.69 -23.65 4.39
C HIS A 269 -19.05 -24.20 3.10
N GLY A 270 -18.93 -25.53 2.97
CA GLY A 270 -18.47 -26.18 1.73
C GLY A 270 -16.95 -26.31 1.58
N PHE A 271 -16.13 -25.71 2.43
CA PHE A 271 -14.68 -25.85 2.43
C PHE A 271 -14.24 -26.96 3.38
N PRO A 272 -13.12 -27.69 3.10
CA PRO A 272 -12.56 -28.71 3.97
C PRO A 272 -11.69 -28.13 5.12
N PHE A 273 -11.62 -26.80 5.23
CA PHE A 273 -10.87 -26.04 6.22
C PHE A 273 -11.61 -24.72 6.51
N ILE A 274 -11.17 -23.96 7.51
CA ILE A 274 -11.76 -22.66 7.80
C ILE A 274 -11.46 -21.70 6.65
N PRO A 275 -12.48 -21.17 5.93
CA PRO A 275 -12.28 -20.35 4.74
C PRO A 275 -11.97 -18.90 5.08
N VAL A 276 -11.03 -18.67 6.02
CA VAL A 276 -10.65 -17.34 6.50
C VAL A 276 -9.16 -17.20 6.46
N ALA A 277 -8.67 -16.21 5.71
CA ALA A 277 -7.33 -15.68 5.84
C ALA A 277 -7.38 -14.53 6.86
N TYR A 278 -6.53 -14.55 7.86
CA TYR A 278 -6.47 -13.53 8.90
C TYR A 278 -5.05 -13.08 9.14
N ALA A 279 -4.85 -11.77 9.23
CA ALA A 279 -3.59 -11.16 9.62
C ALA A 279 -3.78 -10.20 10.79
N ARG A 280 -2.78 -10.13 11.66
CA ARG A 280 -2.73 -9.19 12.76
C ARG A 280 -1.31 -8.65 12.94
N ASN A 281 -1.21 -7.33 13.05
CA ASN A 281 0.01 -6.66 13.47
C ASN A 281 -0.03 -6.47 15.00
N GLU A 282 0.83 -7.20 15.72
CA GLU A 282 0.89 -7.10 17.18
C GLU A 282 1.44 -5.74 17.66
N ASP A 283 2.21 -5.06 16.80
CA ASP A 283 2.82 -3.76 17.09
C ASP A 283 1.83 -2.59 16.90
N GLY A 284 0.61 -2.86 16.43
CA GLY A 284 -0.40 -1.83 16.15
C GLY A 284 -0.33 -1.30 14.71
N PRO A 285 -0.93 -0.13 14.43
CA PRO A 285 -0.92 0.48 13.10
C PRO A 285 0.48 0.93 12.68
N CYS A 286 0.69 1.17 11.37
CA CYS A 286 2.01 1.48 10.80
C CYS A 286 2.67 2.76 11.35
N TRP A 287 1.92 3.65 11.99
CA TRP A 287 2.44 4.86 12.64
C TRP A 287 2.71 4.70 14.14
N SER A 288 2.47 3.52 14.74
CA SER A 288 2.57 3.31 16.20
C SER A 288 3.91 3.77 16.78
N ALA A 289 5.01 3.54 16.05
CA ALA A 289 6.35 3.91 16.50
C ALA A 289 6.56 5.43 16.64
N VAL A 290 5.82 6.23 15.87
CA VAL A 290 5.97 7.69 15.79
C VAL A 290 4.78 8.46 16.36
N GLN A 291 3.75 7.76 16.85
CA GLN A 291 2.53 8.41 17.37
C GLN A 291 2.84 9.48 18.41
N ARG A 292 3.73 9.18 19.34
CA ARG A 292 4.13 10.14 20.37
C ARG A 292 4.85 11.37 19.80
N ASN A 293 5.72 11.15 18.82
CA ASN A 293 6.44 12.26 18.17
C ASN A 293 5.47 13.17 17.42
N ILE A 294 4.39 12.62 16.86
CA ILE A 294 3.33 13.39 16.20
C ILE A 294 2.56 14.21 17.24
N GLU A 295 2.18 13.63 18.38
CA GLU A 295 1.52 14.34 19.48
C GLU A 295 2.38 15.49 20.01
N ASP A 296 3.66 15.26 20.26
CA ASP A 296 4.62 16.26 20.72
C ASP A 296 4.81 17.38 19.67
N TYR A 297 4.80 17.03 18.37
CA TYR A 297 4.86 18.02 17.29
C TYR A 297 3.62 18.91 17.24
N GLU A 298 2.43 18.34 17.37
CA GLU A 298 1.15 19.06 17.37
C GLU A 298 1.04 20.00 18.57
N GLU A 299 1.49 19.55 19.73
CA GLU A 299 1.54 20.36 20.95
C GLU A 299 2.51 21.54 20.79
N ALA A 300 3.74 21.27 20.34
CA ALA A 300 4.75 22.32 20.13
C ALA A 300 4.29 23.34 19.07
N PHE A 301 3.65 22.89 17.98
CA PHE A 301 3.11 23.79 16.97
C PHE A 301 1.97 24.65 17.50
N SER A 302 1.09 24.09 18.31
CA SER A 302 -0.01 24.81 18.94
C SER A 302 0.52 25.87 19.90
N TYR A 303 1.55 25.57 20.69
CA TYR A 303 2.22 26.56 21.55
C TYR A 303 2.94 27.65 20.75
N LEU A 304 3.57 27.30 19.62
CA LEU A 304 4.15 28.31 18.73
C LEU A 304 3.08 29.27 18.21
N CYS A 305 1.91 28.78 17.83
CA CYS A 305 0.79 29.60 17.38
C CYS A 305 0.31 30.54 18.50
N GLU A 306 0.20 30.05 19.74
CA GLU A 306 -0.17 30.91 20.91
C GLU A 306 0.92 31.93 21.22
N ASN A 307 2.19 31.55 21.18
CA ASN A 307 3.31 32.47 21.33
C ASN A 307 3.26 33.57 20.27
N ASN A 308 3.08 33.22 19.01
CA ASN A 308 2.99 34.19 17.92
C ASN A 308 1.80 35.15 18.10
N LYS A 309 0.63 34.66 18.55
CA LYS A 309 -0.51 35.52 18.89
C LYS A 309 -0.21 36.48 20.04
N ALA A 310 0.47 36.00 21.07
CA ALA A 310 0.82 36.83 22.24
C ALA A 310 1.78 37.97 21.86
N TYR A 311 2.76 37.67 20.98
CA TYR A 311 3.77 38.67 20.58
C TYR A 311 3.39 39.47 19.33
N ALA A 312 2.35 39.07 18.58
CA ALA A 312 1.83 39.87 17.46
C ALA A 312 1.31 41.24 17.90
N PHE A 313 0.94 41.39 19.18
CA PHE A 313 0.47 42.63 19.76
C PHE A 313 1.37 43.02 20.94
N PRO A 314 2.53 43.63 20.68
CA PRO A 314 3.47 43.99 21.72
C PRO A 314 2.85 44.93 22.75
N ILE A 315 3.14 44.68 24.03
CA ILE A 315 2.65 45.51 25.13
C ILE A 315 3.48 46.79 25.13
N LEU A 316 2.81 47.92 24.96
CA LEU A 316 3.43 49.22 25.13
C LEU A 316 3.48 49.55 26.61
N THR A 317 4.67 49.74 27.14
CA THR A 317 4.89 50.25 28.50
C THR A 317 5.20 51.74 28.44
N LEU A 318 4.51 52.46 29.26
CA LEU A 318 4.70 53.91 29.44
C LEU A 318 5.18 54.14 30.87
N THR A 319 6.28 54.84 31.01
CA THR A 319 6.79 55.28 32.30
C THR A 319 6.82 56.81 32.31
N GLY A 320 6.21 57.40 33.31
CA GLY A 320 6.09 58.86 33.50
C GLY A 320 5.09 59.17 34.61
N GLU A 321 4.98 60.46 35.04
CA GLU A 321 3.94 60.86 35.97
C GLU A 321 2.56 60.77 35.31
N GLY A 322 1.57 60.17 36.02
CA GLY A 322 0.31 59.70 35.48
C GLY A 322 -0.60 60.73 34.79
N ASP A 323 -0.48 61.97 35.10
CA ASP A 323 -1.30 63.05 34.53
C ASP A 323 -0.77 63.63 33.23
N GLU A 324 0.43 63.16 32.76
CA GLU A 324 1.11 63.69 31.59
C GLU A 324 1.17 62.67 30.39
N ILE A 325 0.44 61.58 30.51
CA ILE A 325 0.39 60.58 29.47
C ILE A 325 -0.99 60.60 28.79
N GLU A 326 -1.05 61.08 27.57
CA GLU A 326 -2.28 61.11 26.78
C GLU A 326 -2.21 60.08 25.65
N ILE A 327 -3.12 59.10 25.65
CA ILE A 327 -3.23 58.08 24.59
C ILE A 327 -4.31 58.53 23.60
N LYS A 328 -3.90 59.01 22.43
CA LYS A 328 -4.81 59.32 21.30
C LYS A 328 -4.81 58.16 20.30
N GLY A 329 -5.95 57.47 20.20
CA GLY A 329 -6.09 56.43 19.22
C GLY A 329 -7.54 56.22 18.78
N ASP A 330 -7.74 55.92 17.52
CA ASP A 330 -9.04 55.51 17.01
C ASP A 330 -9.37 54.09 17.46
N THR A 331 -10.63 53.83 17.80
CA THR A 331 -11.14 52.55 18.29
C THR A 331 -11.00 51.39 17.28
N ASN A 332 -10.61 51.68 16.03
CA ASN A 332 -10.48 50.73 14.94
C ASN A 332 -9.05 50.20 14.69
N GLY A 333 -8.11 50.37 15.60
CA GLY A 333 -6.87 49.61 15.62
C GLY A 333 -5.72 50.13 14.76
N ALA A 334 -5.86 51.19 13.99
CA ALA A 334 -4.76 51.75 13.23
C ALA A 334 -4.06 52.92 14.01
N ALA A 335 -2.76 52.80 14.15
CA ALA A 335 -1.83 53.83 14.65
C ALA A 335 -2.27 54.59 15.91
N LYS A 336 -2.05 54.02 17.08
CA LYS A 336 -2.16 54.72 18.35
C LYS A 336 -1.00 55.72 18.50
N THR A 337 -1.29 57.00 18.51
CA THR A 337 -0.29 58.01 18.83
C THR A 337 -0.27 58.24 20.34
N ILE A 338 0.89 58.13 20.95
CA ILE A 338 1.08 58.36 22.39
C ILE A 338 1.84 59.64 22.53
N MET A 339 1.29 60.55 23.28
CA MET A 339 1.96 61.78 23.66
C MET A 339 2.44 61.66 25.11
N ILE A 340 3.74 61.81 25.33
CA ILE A 340 4.35 61.84 26.65
C ILE A 340 4.91 63.26 26.78
N THR A 341 4.38 64.00 27.76
CA THR A 341 4.75 65.41 27.97
C THR A 341 5.84 65.53 29.06
N ASP A 342 6.11 64.44 29.76
CA ASP A 342 7.12 64.37 30.80
C ASP A 342 8.54 64.33 30.21
N THR A 343 9.47 65.11 30.79
CA THR A 343 10.87 65.25 30.38
C THR A 343 11.66 63.94 30.56
N ASP A 344 11.26 63.09 31.50
CA ASP A 344 11.86 61.77 31.77
C ASP A 344 10.99 60.59 31.35
N GLY A 345 9.85 60.88 30.74
CA GLY A 345 8.90 59.90 30.28
C GLY A 345 9.48 59.02 29.13
N LYS A 346 9.30 57.74 29.22
CA LYS A 346 9.76 56.76 28.20
C LYS A 346 8.61 55.89 27.77
N ALA A 347 8.49 55.72 26.45
CA ALA A 347 7.66 54.70 25.84
C ALA A 347 8.56 53.60 25.31
N ALA A 348 8.32 52.39 25.72
CA ALA A 348 9.03 51.21 25.20
C ALA A 348 8.05 50.09 24.95
N PHE A 349 8.28 49.36 23.88
CA PHE A 349 7.59 48.11 23.72
C PHE A 349 8.26 47.02 24.57
N LEU A 350 7.48 46.40 25.43
CA LEU A 350 7.94 45.23 26.15
C LEU A 350 8.00 44.07 25.19
N ASN A 351 9.17 43.86 24.62
CA ASN A 351 9.43 42.65 23.84
C ASN A 351 9.76 41.54 24.84
N GLY A 352 8.84 40.59 25.00
CA GLY A 352 9.13 39.37 25.71
C GLY A 352 10.25 38.58 24.97
N THR A 353 10.86 37.65 25.67
CA THR A 353 11.86 36.76 25.05
C THR A 353 11.16 35.93 23.95
N ASP A 354 11.50 36.23 22.70
CA ASP A 354 10.95 35.49 21.56
C ASP A 354 11.51 34.05 21.51
N ALA A 355 10.65 33.09 21.77
CA ALA A 355 11.00 31.66 21.73
C ALA A 355 10.79 31.03 20.35
N SER A 356 10.40 31.79 19.31
CA SER A 356 10.04 31.28 18.00
C SER A 356 11.18 30.51 17.34
N ASN A 357 12.43 30.92 17.51
CA ASN A 357 13.58 30.20 16.95
C ASN A 357 13.78 28.84 17.62
N ALA A 358 13.55 28.71 18.93
CA ALA A 358 13.63 27.45 19.63
C ALA A 358 12.53 26.49 19.17
N PHE A 359 11.28 26.99 19.07
CA PHE A 359 10.17 26.21 18.52
C PHE A 359 10.39 25.79 17.07
N ALA A 360 10.90 26.69 16.22
CA ALA A 360 11.19 26.36 14.82
C ALA A 360 12.24 25.25 14.70
N THR A 361 13.29 25.28 15.52
CA THR A 361 14.32 24.24 15.57
C THR A 361 13.74 22.92 16.05
N GLN A 362 12.92 22.93 17.10
CA GLN A 362 12.26 21.74 17.64
C GLN A 362 11.30 21.14 16.62
N LEU A 363 10.45 21.95 15.97
CA LEU A 363 9.49 21.50 14.97
C LEU A 363 10.18 20.88 13.75
N ASN A 364 11.25 21.51 13.24
CA ASN A 364 12.00 20.96 12.12
C ASN A 364 12.62 19.59 12.48
N LYS A 365 13.22 19.49 13.67
CA LYS A 365 13.77 18.22 14.15
C LYS A 365 12.70 17.14 14.34
N SER A 366 11.57 17.49 14.95
CA SER A 366 10.47 16.55 15.18
C SER A 366 9.83 16.10 13.86
N TYR A 367 9.69 17.02 12.90
CA TYR A 367 9.24 16.71 11.55
C TYR A 367 10.15 15.69 10.87
N ASP A 368 11.47 15.90 10.95
CA ASP A 368 12.45 14.96 10.39
C ASP A 368 12.32 13.58 11.03
N LEU A 369 12.27 13.53 12.37
CA LEU A 369 12.16 12.27 13.11
C LEU A 369 10.87 11.51 12.82
N ILE A 370 9.73 12.19 12.61
CA ILE A 370 8.47 11.53 12.24
C ILE A 370 8.65 10.73 10.95
N TYR A 371 9.29 11.31 9.93
CA TYR A 371 9.52 10.62 8.65
C TYR A 371 10.61 9.55 8.74
N GLU A 372 11.71 9.84 9.42
CA GLU A 372 12.84 8.90 9.58
C GLU A 372 12.42 7.64 10.34
N LEU A 373 11.78 7.80 11.51
CA LEU A 373 11.38 6.69 12.37
C LEU A 373 10.17 5.92 11.85
N SER A 374 9.34 6.53 10.99
CA SER A 374 8.25 5.83 10.29
C SER A 374 8.68 5.18 9.00
N PHE A 375 9.96 5.24 8.62
CA PHE A 375 10.46 4.75 7.33
C PHE A 375 9.74 5.36 6.12
N THR A 376 9.17 6.54 6.29
CA THR A 376 8.41 7.22 5.24
C THR A 376 9.30 8.23 4.52
N VAL A 377 9.39 8.12 3.20
CA VAL A 377 10.20 9.05 2.41
C VAL A 377 9.50 10.40 2.34
N LYS A 378 10.20 11.46 2.76
CA LYS A 378 9.74 12.82 2.55
C LYS A 378 9.57 13.10 1.06
N PRO A 379 8.55 13.90 0.66
CA PRO A 379 8.52 14.43 -0.69
C PRO A 379 9.84 15.16 -0.93
N PRO A 380 10.63 14.75 -1.92
CA PRO A 380 11.89 15.43 -2.18
C PRO A 380 11.59 16.89 -2.55
N GLU A 381 12.33 17.83 -2.00
CA GLU A 381 12.39 19.21 -2.48
C GLU A 381 13.14 19.23 -3.83
N LEU A 382 12.53 18.57 -4.83
CA LEU A 382 13.09 18.48 -6.18
C LEU A 382 12.96 19.83 -6.85
N LYS A 383 14.02 20.62 -6.77
CA LYS A 383 14.31 21.58 -7.80
C LYS A 383 14.65 20.77 -9.04
N SER A 384 13.74 20.78 -10.01
CA SER A 384 13.81 20.22 -11.35
C SER A 384 15.24 19.83 -11.81
N GLY A 385 15.61 18.60 -11.63
CA GLY A 385 16.83 18.02 -12.14
C GLY A 385 16.70 16.52 -12.01
N ASP A 386 16.89 15.81 -13.09
CA ASP A 386 16.82 14.35 -13.17
C ASP A 386 17.69 13.71 -12.09
N LEU A 387 17.07 13.23 -11.02
CA LEU A 387 17.76 12.35 -10.08
C LEU A 387 18.02 11.02 -10.80
N PRO A 388 19.28 10.56 -10.87
CA PRO A 388 19.59 9.24 -11.41
C PRO A 388 18.75 8.17 -10.66
N GLY A 389 18.25 7.17 -11.38
CA GLY A 389 17.43 6.11 -10.78
C GLY A 389 18.08 5.41 -9.58
N VAL A 390 19.41 5.34 -9.54
CA VAL A 390 20.18 4.85 -8.38
C VAL A 390 19.99 5.74 -7.15
N ALA A 391 19.97 7.06 -7.30
CA ALA A 391 19.75 8.00 -6.20
C ALA A 391 18.31 7.88 -5.66
N ILE A 392 17.32 7.67 -6.53
CA ILE A 392 15.94 7.40 -6.14
C ILE A 392 15.87 6.10 -5.32
N LYS A 393 16.50 5.02 -5.76
CA LYS A 393 16.52 3.74 -5.03
C LYS A 393 17.16 3.87 -3.64
N LEU A 394 18.26 4.62 -3.52
CA LEU A 394 18.90 4.88 -2.24
C LEU A 394 18.00 5.70 -1.30
N LEU A 395 17.29 6.69 -1.84
CA LEU A 395 16.35 7.50 -1.06
C LEU A 395 15.19 6.65 -0.50
N TYR A 396 14.70 5.69 -1.30
CA TYR A 396 13.60 4.81 -0.91
C TYR A 396 14.05 3.54 -0.16
N SER A 397 15.37 3.32 0.04
CA SER A 397 15.89 2.11 0.73
C SER A 397 15.23 1.84 2.08
N PRO A 398 15.10 2.83 3.02
CA PRO A 398 14.46 2.57 4.31
C PRO A 398 12.97 2.15 4.18
N ALA A 399 12.24 2.81 3.28
CA ALA A 399 10.83 2.48 3.04
C ALA A 399 10.67 1.09 2.43
N LEU A 400 11.61 0.67 1.60
CA LEU A 400 11.62 -0.67 1.02
C LEU A 400 11.92 -1.76 2.05
N GLU A 401 12.87 -1.52 2.92
CA GLU A 401 13.19 -2.45 4.01
C GLU A 401 11.97 -2.65 4.91
N ALA A 402 11.25 -1.57 5.23
CA ALA A 402 9.98 -1.65 5.96
C ALA A 402 8.92 -2.44 5.18
N ALA A 403 8.74 -2.14 3.88
CA ALA A 403 7.79 -2.85 3.03
C ALA A 403 8.11 -4.34 2.87
N MET A 404 9.38 -4.71 2.77
CA MET A 404 9.81 -6.11 2.73
C MET A 404 9.52 -6.84 4.05
N ASN A 405 9.71 -6.17 5.19
CA ASN A 405 9.34 -6.72 6.49
C ASN A 405 7.82 -6.93 6.61
N ASP A 406 7.03 -5.95 6.17
CA ASP A 406 5.58 -6.04 6.14
C ASP A 406 5.09 -7.14 5.19
N ALA A 407 5.71 -7.27 4.02
CA ALA A 407 5.43 -8.34 3.06
C ALA A 407 5.68 -9.74 3.68
N GLN A 408 6.79 -9.91 4.42
CA GLN A 408 7.08 -11.16 5.12
C GLN A 408 6.06 -11.46 6.22
N ARG A 409 5.62 -10.46 6.98
CA ARG A 409 4.57 -10.61 8.00
C ARG A 409 3.21 -10.98 7.39
N LEU A 410 2.94 -10.50 6.17
CA LEU A 410 1.71 -10.78 5.42
C LEU A 410 1.78 -12.07 4.60
N GLN A 411 2.95 -12.68 4.43
CA GLN A 411 3.10 -13.91 3.65
C GLN A 411 2.19 -15.05 4.12
N PRO A 412 2.07 -15.37 5.43
CA PRO A 412 1.14 -16.40 5.90
C PRO A 412 -0.33 -16.11 5.59
N PHE A 413 -0.70 -14.81 5.57
CA PHE A 413 -2.03 -14.38 5.16
C PHE A 413 -2.27 -14.63 3.66
N LEU A 414 -1.30 -14.29 2.83
CA LEU A 414 -1.35 -14.53 1.40
C LEU A 414 -1.43 -16.04 1.08
N ASP A 415 -0.65 -16.87 1.76
CA ASP A 415 -0.68 -18.33 1.59
C ASP A 415 -2.05 -18.92 1.92
N GLN A 416 -2.68 -18.45 3.01
CA GLN A 416 -4.05 -18.84 3.36
C GLN A 416 -5.05 -18.37 2.32
N LEU A 417 -4.90 -17.15 1.80
CA LEU A 417 -5.77 -16.59 0.77
C LEU A 417 -5.65 -17.39 -0.53
N VAL A 418 -4.43 -17.74 -0.95
CA VAL A 418 -4.16 -18.60 -2.11
C VAL A 418 -4.81 -19.98 -1.92
N ARG A 419 -4.74 -20.56 -0.73
CA ARG A 419 -5.40 -21.84 -0.42
C ARG A 419 -6.92 -21.76 -0.58
N ILE A 420 -7.53 -20.68 -0.09
CA ILE A 420 -8.99 -20.46 -0.17
C ILE A 420 -9.40 -20.27 -1.64
N THR A 421 -8.69 -19.42 -2.36
CA THR A 421 -9.01 -19.09 -3.76
C THR A 421 -8.77 -20.27 -4.70
N LYS A 422 -7.72 -21.06 -4.50
CA LYS A 422 -7.49 -22.32 -5.26
C LYS A 422 -8.67 -23.28 -5.12
N PHE A 423 -9.16 -23.46 -3.91
CA PHE A 423 -10.31 -24.31 -3.66
C PHE A 423 -11.59 -23.72 -4.27
N GLY A 424 -11.85 -22.43 -4.06
CA GLY A 424 -13.06 -21.74 -4.56
C GLY A 424 -13.12 -21.71 -6.08
N ILE A 425 -12.10 -21.20 -6.74
CA ILE A 425 -11.99 -21.12 -8.20
C ILE A 425 -11.99 -22.53 -8.83
N GLY A 426 -11.32 -23.50 -8.19
CA GLY A 426 -11.29 -24.88 -8.63
C GLY A 426 -12.67 -25.55 -8.58
N THR A 427 -13.46 -25.27 -7.55
CA THR A 427 -14.82 -25.79 -7.40
C THR A 427 -15.75 -25.18 -8.44
N GLU A 428 -15.70 -23.88 -8.66
CA GLU A 428 -16.52 -23.17 -9.66
C GLU A 428 -16.24 -23.65 -11.08
N ASN A 429 -14.97 -23.93 -11.41
CA ASN A 429 -14.55 -24.39 -12.74
C ASN A 429 -14.54 -25.92 -12.89
N ASN A 430 -15.10 -26.69 -11.96
CA ASN A 430 -15.11 -28.16 -11.96
C ASN A 430 -13.71 -28.81 -12.11
N CYS A 431 -12.66 -28.14 -11.66
CA CYS A 431 -11.27 -28.64 -11.69
C CYS A 431 -10.60 -28.59 -10.30
N MET A 432 -11.40 -28.69 -9.22
CA MET A 432 -10.96 -28.55 -7.84
C MET A 432 -9.72 -29.39 -7.50
N ALA A 433 -9.72 -30.69 -7.83
CA ALA A 433 -8.61 -31.57 -7.46
C ALA A 433 -7.27 -31.14 -8.11
N SER A 434 -7.29 -30.76 -9.38
CA SER A 434 -6.11 -30.28 -10.10
C SER A 434 -5.67 -28.89 -9.60
N MET A 435 -6.63 -28.02 -9.32
CA MET A 435 -6.35 -26.66 -8.84
C MET A 435 -5.78 -26.65 -7.41
N VAL A 436 -6.31 -27.48 -6.52
CA VAL A 436 -5.78 -27.61 -5.14
C VAL A 436 -4.37 -28.22 -5.15
N ALA A 437 -4.12 -29.18 -6.03
CA ALA A 437 -2.82 -29.83 -6.20
C ALA A 437 -1.77 -28.94 -6.90
N LEU A 438 -2.18 -27.83 -7.54
CA LEU A 438 -1.26 -26.93 -8.25
C LEU A 438 -0.22 -26.34 -7.30
N PRO A 439 1.09 -26.56 -7.50
CA PRO A 439 2.14 -26.01 -6.66
C PRO A 439 2.40 -24.55 -7.04
N VAL A 440 1.65 -23.64 -6.44
CA VAL A 440 1.79 -22.19 -6.65
C VAL A 440 2.58 -21.59 -5.50
N ASN A 441 3.62 -20.86 -5.84
CA ASN A 441 4.30 -19.92 -4.95
C ASN A 441 3.79 -18.51 -5.26
N ALA A 442 3.28 -17.82 -4.25
CA ALA A 442 2.79 -16.44 -4.36
C ALA A 442 3.57 -15.53 -3.42
N TRP A 443 3.94 -14.34 -3.89
CA TRP A 443 4.66 -13.39 -3.06
C TRP A 443 4.26 -11.95 -3.38
N ILE A 444 4.50 -11.07 -2.40
CA ILE A 444 4.28 -9.64 -2.49
C ILE A 444 5.57 -8.98 -3.00
N GLU A 445 5.51 -8.32 -4.14
CA GLU A 445 6.61 -7.52 -4.66
C GLU A 445 6.43 -6.06 -4.24
N SER A 446 7.39 -5.54 -3.45
CA SER A 446 7.32 -4.16 -2.95
C SER A 446 7.40 -3.15 -4.08
N TYR A 447 6.48 -2.18 -4.08
CA TYR A 447 6.43 -1.13 -5.09
C TYR A 447 7.44 -0.02 -4.82
N ILE A 448 8.19 0.32 -5.87
CA ILE A 448 9.05 1.51 -5.93
C ILE A 448 8.66 2.31 -7.16
N HIS A 449 8.65 3.62 -7.02
CA HIS A 449 8.59 4.47 -8.21
C HIS A 449 9.90 4.32 -9.00
N GLN A 450 9.87 3.53 -10.07
CA GLN A 450 11.00 3.31 -10.96
C GLN A 450 10.87 4.22 -12.19
N ASN A 451 12.00 4.64 -12.73
CA ASN A 451 12.02 5.27 -14.04
C ASN A 451 11.74 4.18 -15.10
N ASP A 452 10.59 4.26 -15.75
CA ASP A 452 10.13 3.27 -16.72
C ASP A 452 11.15 3.05 -17.86
N THR A 453 11.84 4.10 -18.28
CA THR A 453 12.89 4.02 -19.31
C THR A 453 14.08 3.18 -18.84
N GLU A 454 14.50 3.34 -17.58
CA GLU A 454 15.60 2.57 -17.00
C GLU A 454 15.21 1.09 -16.81
N LEU A 455 13.98 0.83 -16.38
CA LEU A 455 13.44 -0.53 -16.25
C LEU A 455 13.48 -1.26 -17.59
N ILE A 456 12.92 -0.65 -18.65
CA ILE A 456 12.85 -1.22 -19.99
C ILE A 456 14.28 -1.46 -20.53
N THR A 457 15.19 -0.52 -20.33
CA THR A 457 16.59 -0.64 -20.77
C THR A 457 17.31 -1.78 -20.07
N ASN A 458 17.11 -1.92 -18.75
CA ASN A 458 17.70 -3.00 -17.95
C ASN A 458 17.15 -4.36 -18.35
N LEU A 459 15.83 -4.48 -18.56
CA LEU A 459 15.20 -5.72 -19.02
C LEU A 459 15.67 -6.09 -20.44
N ALA A 460 15.74 -5.13 -21.36
CA ALA A 460 16.24 -5.35 -22.70
C ALA A 460 17.71 -5.83 -22.69
N THR A 461 18.55 -5.20 -21.85
CA THR A 461 19.95 -5.59 -21.70
C THR A 461 20.11 -6.99 -21.09
N ALA A 462 19.27 -7.34 -20.09
CA ALA A 462 19.29 -8.66 -19.47
C ALA A 462 18.86 -9.76 -20.46
N VAL A 463 17.87 -9.49 -21.31
CA VAL A 463 17.43 -10.41 -22.38
C VAL A 463 18.50 -10.55 -23.46
N GLN A 464 19.13 -9.45 -23.90
CA GLN A 464 20.21 -9.49 -24.89
C GLN A 464 21.42 -10.29 -24.40
N ASN A 465 21.79 -10.16 -23.13
CA ASN A 465 22.88 -10.92 -22.50
C ASN A 465 22.47 -12.34 -22.08
N LYS A 466 21.26 -12.79 -22.36
CA LYS A 466 20.73 -14.11 -22.02
C LYS A 466 20.70 -14.42 -20.51
N PHE A 467 20.67 -13.41 -19.66
CA PHE A 467 20.46 -13.56 -18.21
C PHE A 467 18.98 -13.73 -17.85
N LEU A 468 18.07 -13.30 -18.73
CA LEU A 468 16.64 -13.35 -18.51
C LEU A 468 15.94 -13.87 -19.78
N SER A 469 14.90 -14.69 -19.62
CA SER A 469 14.06 -15.10 -20.73
C SER A 469 13.17 -13.95 -21.22
N LYS A 470 12.78 -13.96 -22.49
CA LYS A 470 11.84 -12.98 -23.04
C LYS A 470 10.49 -13.01 -22.31
N GLN A 471 10.05 -14.20 -21.90
CA GLN A 471 8.82 -14.40 -21.15
C GLN A 471 8.90 -13.72 -19.78
N THR A 472 9.93 -14.00 -19.00
CA THR A 472 10.13 -13.40 -17.66
C THR A 472 10.31 -11.88 -17.75
N ALA A 473 10.96 -11.38 -18.81
CA ALA A 473 11.10 -9.93 -19.02
C ALA A 473 9.75 -9.26 -19.32
N SER A 474 8.88 -9.92 -20.11
CA SER A 474 7.53 -9.45 -20.37
C SER A 474 6.67 -9.47 -19.11
N GLU A 475 6.72 -10.53 -18.31
CA GLU A 475 5.99 -10.67 -17.05
C GLU A 475 6.42 -9.61 -16.01
N ARG A 476 7.72 -9.30 -15.92
CA ARG A 476 8.25 -8.25 -15.01
C ARG A 476 7.96 -6.82 -15.47
N ASN A 477 7.57 -6.62 -16.72
CA ASN A 477 7.16 -5.31 -17.23
C ASN A 477 5.66 -5.07 -17.02
N SER A 478 5.18 -5.22 -15.78
CA SER A 478 3.76 -5.21 -15.40
C SER A 478 3.01 -3.93 -15.79
N LYS A 479 3.70 -2.81 -15.98
CA LYS A 479 3.07 -1.54 -16.40
C LYS A 479 2.62 -1.53 -17.87
N PHE A 480 3.35 -2.21 -18.74
CA PHE A 480 3.12 -2.21 -20.19
C PHE A 480 2.69 -3.59 -20.71
N SER A 481 2.93 -4.65 -19.94
CA SER A 481 2.66 -6.03 -20.30
C SER A 481 1.52 -6.58 -19.45
N LYS A 482 0.41 -6.93 -20.08
CA LYS A 482 -0.68 -7.69 -19.45
C LYS A 482 -0.34 -9.18 -19.48
N ASN A 483 -0.97 -9.96 -18.61
CA ASN A 483 -0.68 -11.40 -18.42
C ASN A 483 -0.59 -12.27 -19.69
N ASP A 484 -1.14 -11.81 -20.83
CA ASP A 484 -1.11 -12.53 -22.12
C ASP A 484 -0.17 -11.88 -23.15
N GLU A 485 0.61 -10.85 -22.76
CA GLU A 485 1.42 -10.07 -23.71
C GLU A 485 2.51 -10.91 -24.36
N PHE A 486 3.17 -11.79 -23.61
CA PHE A 486 4.16 -12.71 -24.18
C PHE A 486 3.54 -13.63 -25.24
N THR A 487 2.34 -14.15 -24.99
CA THR A 487 1.60 -14.98 -25.94
C THR A 487 1.22 -14.19 -27.20
N ARG A 488 0.89 -12.90 -27.05
CA ARG A 488 0.61 -12.01 -28.19
C ARG A 488 1.87 -11.74 -28.99
N ILE A 489 2.98 -11.39 -28.33
CA ILE A 489 4.28 -11.18 -28.96
C ILE A 489 4.71 -12.43 -29.76
N MET A 490 4.56 -13.61 -29.18
CA MET A 490 4.89 -14.88 -29.86
C MET A 490 3.96 -15.17 -31.06
N ARG A 491 2.70 -14.75 -30.99
CA ARG A 491 1.77 -14.85 -32.10
C ARG A 491 2.13 -13.89 -33.21
N GLU A 492 2.39 -12.62 -32.87
CA GLU A 492 2.79 -11.59 -33.80
C GLU A 492 4.11 -11.97 -34.52
N GLN A 493 5.10 -12.47 -33.76
CA GLN A 493 6.35 -12.98 -34.38
C GLN A 493 6.11 -14.14 -35.33
N LYS A 494 5.25 -15.08 -34.99
CA LYS A 494 4.90 -16.18 -35.92
C LYS A 494 4.19 -15.69 -37.19
N GLU A 495 3.33 -14.67 -37.05
CA GLU A 495 2.65 -14.04 -38.19
C GLU A 495 3.63 -13.27 -39.07
N GLU A 496 4.59 -12.52 -38.46
CA GLU A 496 5.67 -11.85 -39.20
C GLU A 496 6.57 -12.86 -39.91
N ASP A 497 7.04 -13.90 -39.22
CA ASP A 497 7.86 -14.97 -39.83
C ASP A 497 7.13 -15.67 -41.01
N GLN A 498 5.82 -15.88 -40.90
CA GLN A 498 5.01 -16.43 -41.99
C GLN A 498 4.87 -15.47 -43.17
N GLN A 499 4.71 -14.15 -42.88
CA GLN A 499 4.65 -13.12 -43.94
C GLN A 499 5.99 -13.00 -44.66
N ASP A 500 7.11 -13.00 -43.93
CA ASP A 500 8.45 -12.92 -44.50
C ASP A 500 8.73 -14.17 -45.38
N LEU A 501 8.32 -15.34 -44.91
CA LEU A 501 8.44 -16.59 -45.69
C LEU A 501 7.60 -16.53 -47.00
N LEU A 502 6.38 -15.98 -46.93
CA LEU A 502 5.53 -15.78 -48.12
C LEU A 502 6.16 -14.78 -49.09
N ILE A 503 6.74 -13.69 -48.60
CA ILE A 503 7.44 -12.70 -49.43
C ILE A 503 8.67 -13.30 -50.08
N ASP A 504 9.43 -14.16 -49.39
CA ASP A 504 10.59 -14.84 -49.96
C ASP A 504 10.19 -15.89 -51.01
N ILE A 505 9.08 -16.63 -50.80
CA ILE A 505 8.52 -17.53 -51.79
C ILE A 505 8.10 -16.76 -53.05
N GLN A 506 7.38 -15.63 -52.89
CA GLN A 506 6.97 -14.79 -54.01
C GLN A 506 8.18 -14.22 -54.78
N ARG A 507 9.26 -13.82 -54.08
CA ARG A 507 10.50 -13.39 -54.70
C ARG A 507 11.18 -14.50 -55.47
N GLN A 508 11.18 -15.72 -54.93
CA GLN A 508 11.72 -16.89 -55.65
C GLN A 508 10.88 -17.24 -56.87
N GLU A 509 9.55 -17.23 -56.76
CA GLU A 509 8.64 -17.46 -57.89
C GLU A 509 8.85 -16.40 -59.00
N ALA A 510 8.94 -15.10 -58.66
CA ALA A 510 9.22 -14.04 -59.58
C ALA A 510 10.61 -14.17 -60.26
N GLN A 511 11.61 -14.68 -59.55
CA GLN A 511 12.94 -14.96 -60.09
C GLN A 511 12.90 -16.13 -61.08
N VAL A 512 12.15 -17.19 -60.76
CA VAL A 512 11.95 -18.37 -61.65
C VAL A 512 11.20 -17.92 -62.91
N GLU A 513 10.16 -17.10 -62.78
CA GLU A 513 9.35 -16.60 -63.89
C GLU A 513 10.20 -15.72 -64.82
N ASN A 514 11.02 -14.79 -64.27
CA ASN A 514 11.99 -14.00 -65.04
C ASN A 514 13.05 -14.86 -65.73
N ASN A 515 13.52 -15.92 -65.11
CA ASN A 515 14.48 -16.83 -65.74
C ASN A 515 13.82 -17.62 -66.89
N ILE A 516 12.56 -18.09 -66.72
CA ILE A 516 11.80 -18.77 -67.79
C ILE A 516 11.55 -17.81 -68.95
N GLU A 517 11.16 -16.54 -68.69
CA GLU A 517 11.01 -15.52 -69.78
C GLU A 517 12.32 -15.24 -70.48
N GLN A 518 13.46 -15.21 -69.80
CA GLN A 518 14.78 -15.05 -70.41
C GLN A 518 15.16 -16.29 -71.26
N GLU A 519 14.89 -17.51 -70.79
CA GLU A 519 15.11 -18.72 -71.58
C GLU A 519 14.20 -18.78 -72.79
N GLU A 520 12.92 -18.44 -72.67
CA GLU A 520 12.01 -18.33 -73.79
C GLU A 520 12.42 -17.25 -74.81
N ALA A 521 12.90 -16.09 -74.34
CA ALA A 521 13.42 -15.04 -75.18
C ALA A 521 14.69 -15.51 -75.93
N LEU A 522 15.60 -16.22 -75.26
CA LEU A 522 16.78 -16.83 -75.87
C LEU A 522 16.42 -17.96 -76.89
N ALA A 523 15.41 -18.78 -76.59
CA ALA A 523 14.91 -19.77 -77.51
C ALA A 523 14.26 -19.18 -78.77
N LYS A 524 13.54 -18.01 -78.61
CA LYS A 524 12.98 -17.25 -79.76
C LYS A 524 14.08 -16.62 -80.59
N ILE A 525 15.16 -16.14 -79.98
CA ILE A 525 16.34 -15.59 -80.73
C ILE A 525 17.08 -16.72 -81.48
N ASN A 526 17.25 -17.89 -80.87
CA ASN A 526 17.88 -19.04 -81.50
C ASN A 526 17.04 -19.63 -82.67
N ASN A 527 15.71 -19.64 -82.58
CA ASN A 527 14.82 -20.03 -83.66
C ASN A 527 14.77 -19.04 -84.84
N HIS A 528 15.09 -17.74 -84.59
CA HIS A 528 15.24 -16.78 -85.73
C HIS A 528 16.59 -16.83 -86.40
N GLN A 529 17.62 -17.47 -85.85
CA GLN A 529 18.95 -17.61 -86.42
C GLN A 529 19.14 -18.85 -87.31
N SER A 530 18.13 -19.78 -87.45
CA SER A 530 18.23 -20.94 -88.31
C SER A 530 17.75 -20.71 -89.72
N GLY A 531 17.64 -19.51 -90.19
CA GLY A 531 17.17 -19.24 -91.56
C GLY A 531 17.87 -18.05 -92.25
N SER A 532 19.17 -18.10 -92.45
CA SER A 532 19.86 -17.44 -93.57
C SER A 532 21.36 -17.75 -93.50
N ASP A 533 21.79 -18.42 -94.55
CA ASP A 533 23.19 -18.68 -94.89
C ASP A 533 23.98 -17.43 -95.19
N VAL A 534 25.32 -17.55 -95.13
CA VAL A 534 26.40 -16.96 -95.92
C VAL A 534 27.18 -15.81 -95.28
N ASN A 535 28.35 -16.20 -94.83
CA ASN A 535 29.71 -15.73 -95.22
C ASN A 535 30.30 -14.38 -94.60
N THR A 536 31.50 -14.64 -94.09
CA THR A 536 32.69 -13.76 -94.02
C THR A 536 32.87 -12.83 -92.82
N GLY A 537 34.03 -13.03 -92.20
CA GLY A 537 34.74 -11.95 -91.58
C GLY A 537 35.32 -12.20 -90.14
N ARG A 538 36.62 -12.59 -90.15
CA ARG A 538 37.45 -12.65 -88.95
C ARG A 538 37.40 -11.38 -88.11
N GLY A 539 37.03 -11.49 -86.86
CA GLY A 539 37.22 -10.38 -85.86
C GLY A 539 37.47 -11.05 -84.51
N LYS A 540 38.64 -10.77 -83.90
CA LYS A 540 39.07 -11.25 -82.58
C LYS A 540 38.11 -10.75 -81.51
N ARG A 541 37.47 -11.66 -80.81
CA ARG A 541 36.71 -11.35 -79.58
C ARG A 541 37.63 -11.36 -78.38
N GLY A 542 37.76 -10.20 -77.75
CA GLY A 542 38.32 -10.07 -76.40
C GLY A 542 37.35 -10.67 -75.38
N ARG A 543 37.90 -11.44 -74.49
CA ARG A 543 37.19 -12.04 -73.35
C ARG A 543 36.67 -10.95 -72.42
N PRO A 544 35.46 -11.01 -71.87
CA PRO A 544 35.04 -10.15 -70.80
C PRO A 544 35.87 -10.43 -69.53
N ARG A 545 36.37 -9.39 -68.88
CA ARG A 545 37.01 -9.48 -67.57
C ARG A 545 35.96 -9.83 -66.55
N THR A 546 36.08 -10.98 -65.89
CA THR A 546 35.41 -11.30 -64.64
C THR A 546 35.99 -10.38 -63.55
N VAL A 547 35.12 -9.63 -62.89
CA VAL A 547 35.49 -8.88 -61.70
C VAL A 547 35.49 -9.87 -60.54
N ASP A 548 36.66 -10.07 -59.93
CA ASP A 548 36.81 -10.86 -58.71
C ASP A 548 36.21 -10.10 -57.52
N THR A 549 35.16 -10.60 -56.96
CA THR A 549 34.59 -10.14 -55.68
C THR A 549 34.96 -11.12 -54.59
N ASP A 550 35.13 -10.64 -53.39
CA ASP A 550 35.36 -11.48 -52.21
C ASP A 550 34.08 -12.20 -51.77
N HIS A 551 34.20 -13.08 -50.78
CA HIS A 551 33.11 -13.90 -50.25
C HIS A 551 31.91 -13.09 -49.72
N TRP A 552 32.03 -11.77 -49.64
CA TRP A 552 31.03 -10.81 -49.14
C TRP A 552 30.52 -9.84 -50.20
N GLY A 553 30.91 -10.01 -51.47
CA GLY A 553 30.42 -9.23 -52.61
C GLY A 553 31.09 -7.87 -52.78
N ASN A 554 32.19 -7.57 -52.12
CA ASN A 554 32.94 -6.32 -52.26
C ASN A 554 34.00 -6.41 -53.36
N ARG A 555 34.19 -5.33 -54.14
CA ARG A 555 35.23 -5.24 -55.17
C ARG A 555 36.62 -5.09 -54.52
N LYS A 556 37.58 -5.87 -55.03
CA LYS A 556 39.00 -5.85 -54.57
C LYS A 556 39.86 -4.76 -55.26
N ASP A 557 39.33 -3.61 -55.59
CA ASP A 557 40.07 -2.55 -56.27
C ASP A 557 40.44 -1.38 -55.34
N GLY A 558 40.82 -1.64 -54.11
CA GLY A 558 41.70 -0.80 -53.29
C GLY A 558 41.37 0.71 -53.15
N SER A 559 40.13 1.14 -53.39
CA SER A 559 39.74 2.52 -53.08
C SER A 559 38.99 2.57 -51.75
N GLU A 560 39.73 2.73 -50.67
CA GLU A 560 39.20 3.10 -49.36
C GLU A 560 38.55 4.48 -49.46
N GLN A 561 37.23 4.52 -49.41
CA GLN A 561 36.52 5.75 -49.04
C GLN A 561 36.46 5.87 -47.53
N ASN A 562 37.16 6.87 -47.02
CA ASN A 562 37.30 7.23 -45.62
C ASN A 562 35.95 7.57 -45.00
N TRP A 563 35.49 6.77 -44.06
CA TRP A 563 34.26 6.97 -43.28
C TRP A 563 34.35 8.09 -42.22
N ALA A 564 35.45 8.86 -42.22
CA ALA A 564 35.67 9.92 -41.23
C ALA A 564 34.96 11.25 -41.54
N ASP A 565 34.43 11.45 -42.77
CA ASP A 565 33.85 12.75 -43.19
C ASP A 565 32.31 12.84 -43.08
N TRP A 566 31.64 11.79 -42.61
CA TRP A 566 30.18 11.83 -42.49
C TRP A 566 29.66 12.31 -41.13
N ASN A 567 30.48 12.32 -40.08
CA ASN A 567 30.10 12.73 -38.74
C ASN A 567 30.36 14.20 -38.37
N SER A 568 30.75 15.05 -39.34
CA SER A 568 31.02 16.48 -39.05
C SER A 568 29.95 17.45 -39.60
N LYS A 569 28.83 16.95 -40.16
CA LYS A 569 27.77 17.81 -40.72
C LYS A 569 26.35 17.26 -40.43
N HIS A 570 26.06 16.87 -39.18
CA HIS A 570 24.65 16.85 -38.68
C HIS A 570 24.67 16.92 -37.16
#